data_494b10ae043c69f2615b0eed9a4602d0
#
_entry.id   494b10ae043c69f2615b0eed9a4602d0
#
_cell.length_a   1.000
_cell.length_b   1.000
_cell.length_c   1.000
_cell.angle_alpha   90.00
_cell.angle_beta   90.00
_cell.angle_gamma   90.00
#
_symmetry.space_group_name_H-M   'P 1'
#
loop_
_entity.id
_entity.type
_entity.pdbx_description
1 polymer ?
#
loop_
_entity_poly.entity_id
_entity_poly.type
_entity_poly.pdbx_seq_one_letter_code
_entity_poly.pdbx_strand_id
1 'polypeptide(L)'
;LGTFDLSGKAAPQVVSGESFHATRLLPIPAAVWTGHLTGAERTGSIRIWLDPDAAKARPRIGKPADGKELALVTKHIFVTGGVVSSLGKGLTSASIGMLLESRGLRVKMQKLDPYINVDPGTMSPYQHGEVYVLDDGSETDLDLGHYERFTSTPLTRESNYTTGQIYLSVINKERRGEFLGKTVQVIPHITNEIKEMVMNLADGETDIAITEIGGTVGDIESLPFLEAIRQIPLEVGRENCMFIHLTLVPYLKAAGELKTKPTQHSVGILRQIGIQPDILVCRTERALDVSDREKIALFCNVPLDCVIEERDKDFSIYEVPLSLQSNKIDDLVLKRFGLQAGPADLDDWHDLLHRLRNPEHEVSIALVGKYAEHRDAYKSIYEALDHGGIAHKTQVRVQPIKSEDIEREGAERLLAGFDGLIVPGGFGERGVEGKVEAITFARERRLPFLGICLGMQCAVIDVARNCAGLEDAHSTEFAKNTPHPVICLMDEQQGVVDKGGTMRLGAQACVLADGTKSAAAYGATTISERHRHRYEFNPKYRSQLEQAGLVIAGTSPDGSLVEIVEMADHPWFVAVQFHPEFKSKPTAAHPLFAGLVAAAVERHAGSAWVAEA
;
A
#
# COMPACT_ATOMS: atom_id res chain seq x y z
N LEU A 1 49.22 -33.08 -29.97
CA LEU A 1 50.04 -34.29 -29.84
C LEU A 1 50.80 -34.21 -28.51
N GLY A 2 50.46 -35.07 -27.57
CA GLY A 2 51.15 -35.19 -26.28
C GLY A 2 50.22 -35.74 -25.23
N THR A 3 49.97 -37.03 -25.29
CA THR A 3 49.44 -37.87 -24.22
C THR A 3 50.41 -37.95 -23.07
N PHE A 4 49.94 -37.82 -21.82
CA PHE A 4 50.60 -38.42 -20.63
C PHE A 4 49.58 -38.97 -19.65
N ASP A 5 50.02 -40.11 -19.11
CA ASP A 5 49.36 -41.24 -18.49
C ASP A 5 49.00 -41.03 -17.00
N LEU A 6 48.02 -41.80 -16.56
CA LEU A 6 47.58 -42.01 -15.21
C LEU A 6 48.51 -42.98 -14.48
N SER A 7 48.97 -42.64 -13.30
CA SER A 7 49.14 -43.55 -12.13
C SER A 7 50.16 -43.04 -11.13
N GLY A 8 49.82 -43.04 -9.85
CA GLY A 8 50.77 -42.76 -8.77
C GLY A 8 50.08 -42.49 -7.42
N LYS A 9 49.71 -43.55 -6.73
CA LYS A 9 49.26 -43.55 -5.33
C LYS A 9 50.34 -43.08 -4.37
N ALA A 10 50.00 -42.30 -3.37
CA ALA A 10 50.64 -42.36 -2.05
C ALA A 10 49.63 -42.00 -0.96
N ALA A 11 49.61 -42.87 0.07
CA ALA A 11 48.71 -42.83 1.20
C ALA A 11 49.22 -41.90 2.32
N PRO A 12 48.44 -41.64 3.39
CA PRO A 12 48.56 -40.47 4.24
C PRO A 12 49.48 -40.66 5.43
N GLN A 13 50.16 -39.58 5.82
CA GLN A 13 50.79 -39.50 7.16
C GLN A 13 49.85 -38.75 8.13
N VAL A 14 49.55 -39.47 9.21
CA VAL A 14 48.88 -38.95 10.40
C VAL A 14 49.92 -38.14 11.21
N VAL A 15 49.61 -36.89 11.52
CA VAL A 15 50.25 -36.16 12.61
C VAL A 15 49.15 -35.69 13.56
N SER A 16 49.29 -36.17 14.78
CA SER A 16 48.44 -35.90 15.94
C SER A 16 48.70 -34.53 16.54
N GLY A 17 47.63 -33.89 17.00
CA GLY A 17 47.64 -33.01 18.17
C GLY A 17 47.67 -31.53 17.86
N GLU A 18 46.53 -30.88 18.05
CA GLU A 18 46.28 -29.83 19.02
C GLU A 18 44.85 -29.28 18.89
N SER A 19 44.23 -29.19 20.04
CA SER A 19 42.85 -28.76 20.25
C SER A 19 42.67 -27.28 19.94
N PHE A 20 41.76 -26.95 19.04
CA PHE A 20 41.20 -25.60 18.95
C PHE A 20 39.80 -25.57 19.54
N HIS A 21 39.65 -24.76 20.59
CA HIS A 21 38.40 -24.47 21.26
C HIS A 21 37.42 -23.78 20.31
N ALA A 22 36.25 -24.38 20.14
CA ALA A 22 35.10 -23.72 19.56
C ALA A 22 34.55 -22.67 20.54
N THR A 23 34.66 -21.41 20.19
CA THR A 23 34.03 -20.32 20.94
C THR A 23 32.55 -20.29 20.60
N ARG A 24 31.73 -20.80 21.52
CA ARG A 24 30.28 -20.61 21.52
C ARG A 24 29.98 -19.13 21.71
N LEU A 25 29.29 -18.51 20.78
CA LEU A 25 28.58 -17.26 21.00
C LEU A 25 27.37 -17.54 21.91
N LEU A 26 27.40 -16.93 23.09
CA LEU A 26 26.33 -16.99 24.08
C LEU A 26 25.23 -16.01 23.69
N PRO A 27 23.94 -16.34 23.98
CA PRO A 27 22.83 -15.43 23.77
C PRO A 27 22.83 -14.31 24.83
N ILE A 28 22.42 -13.10 24.40
CA ILE A 28 22.26 -11.91 25.23
C ILE A 28 21.14 -12.16 26.26
N PRO A 29 21.36 -11.94 27.56
CA PRO A 29 20.32 -12.18 28.55
C PRO A 29 19.30 -11.04 28.59
N ALA A 30 18.02 -11.40 28.70
CA ALA A 30 16.91 -10.51 29.02
C ALA A 30 17.18 -9.77 30.34
N ALA A 31 17.01 -8.46 30.34
CA ALA A 31 17.11 -7.63 31.53
C ALA A 31 16.01 -7.98 32.53
N VAL A 32 16.42 -8.50 33.68
CA VAL A 32 15.54 -8.69 34.84
C VAL A 32 15.49 -7.37 35.61
N TRP A 33 14.32 -6.76 35.67
CA TRP A 33 14.06 -5.66 36.57
C TRP A 33 13.74 -6.20 37.97
N THR A 34 14.65 -6.00 38.93
CA THR A 34 14.37 -6.16 40.38
C THR A 34 14.07 -4.80 40.96
N GLY A 35 12.79 -4.50 41.15
CA GLY A 35 12.35 -3.36 41.93
C GLY A 35 12.12 -3.77 43.38
N HIS A 36 12.83 -3.15 44.32
CA HIS A 36 12.52 -3.24 45.75
C HIS A 36 11.30 -2.36 46.08
N LEU A 37 10.23 -3.01 46.57
CA LEU A 37 9.08 -2.33 47.21
C LEU A 37 9.35 -2.22 48.69
N THR A 38 9.44 -1.00 49.22
CA THR A 38 9.23 -0.70 50.63
C THR A 38 7.92 0.10 50.80
N GLY A 39 7.05 -0.43 51.59
CA GLY A 39 5.74 -0.14 52.06
C GLY A 39 5.12 1.24 52.00
N ALA A 40 3.85 1.24 51.68
CA ALA A 40 2.74 1.77 52.51
C ALA A 40 1.43 1.77 51.70
N GLU A 41 0.41 1.34 52.34
CA GLU A 41 -0.98 1.19 51.91
C GLU A 41 -1.58 2.40 51.21
N ARG A 42 -2.28 2.14 50.08
CA ARG A 42 -3.60 2.77 49.79
C ARG A 42 -4.29 2.02 48.64
N THR A 43 -5.54 1.66 48.92
CA THR A 43 -6.52 1.06 48.02
C THR A 43 -6.70 1.89 46.76
N GLY A 44 -6.25 1.36 45.60
CA GLY A 44 -6.52 1.88 44.29
C GLY A 44 -6.77 0.71 43.33
N SER A 45 -7.98 0.60 42.83
CA SER A 45 -8.36 -0.40 41.85
C SER A 45 -7.55 -0.22 40.56
N ILE A 46 -6.68 -1.17 40.27
CA ILE A 46 -5.99 -1.26 38.98
C ILE A 46 -7.02 -1.75 37.97
N ARG A 47 -7.47 -0.89 37.08
CA ARG A 47 -8.16 -1.29 35.84
C ARG A 47 -7.08 -1.78 34.85
N ILE A 48 -7.01 -3.08 34.73
CA ILE A 48 -6.23 -3.69 33.62
C ILE A 48 -7.08 -3.48 32.37
N TRP A 49 -6.59 -2.64 31.48
CA TRP A 49 -7.10 -2.59 30.11
C TRP A 49 -6.64 -3.87 29.43
N LEU A 50 -7.55 -4.81 29.24
CA LEU A 50 -7.35 -5.93 28.33
C LEU A 50 -7.53 -5.37 26.93
N ASP A 51 -6.50 -5.52 26.11
CA ASP A 51 -6.51 -5.27 24.68
C ASP A 51 -7.66 -6.06 24.04
N PRO A 52 -8.62 -5.42 23.34
CA PRO A 52 -9.73 -6.12 22.70
C PRO A 52 -9.28 -7.13 21.64
N ASP A 53 -8.07 -6.98 21.09
CA ASP A 53 -7.53 -7.88 20.07
C ASP A 53 -6.86 -9.14 20.62
N ALA A 54 -6.61 -9.23 21.94
CA ALA A 54 -6.07 -10.43 22.55
C ALA A 54 -7.09 -11.60 22.66
N ALA A 55 -8.36 -11.38 22.37
CA ALA A 55 -9.44 -12.37 22.57
C ALA A 55 -9.71 -13.27 21.35
N LYS A 56 -9.07 -13.04 20.20
CA LYS A 56 -9.17 -13.94 19.02
C LYS A 56 -7.90 -14.77 18.88
N ALA A 57 -7.65 -15.69 19.81
CA ALA A 57 -6.71 -16.78 19.59
C ALA A 57 -7.28 -17.68 18.46
N ARG A 58 -6.84 -17.43 17.23
CA ARG A 58 -7.21 -18.24 16.06
C ARG A 58 -6.72 -19.67 16.26
N PRO A 59 -7.50 -20.71 15.88
CA PRO A 59 -7.05 -22.10 16.02
C PRO A 59 -5.80 -22.32 15.16
N ARG A 60 -4.72 -22.77 15.77
CA ARG A 60 -3.54 -23.25 15.06
C ARG A 60 -3.92 -24.49 14.24
N ILE A 61 -3.41 -24.57 13.02
CA ILE A 61 -3.50 -25.78 12.16
C ILE A 61 -3.12 -26.99 13.01
N GLY A 62 -3.97 -28.03 13.00
CA GLY A 62 -3.89 -29.18 13.89
C GLY A 62 -2.50 -29.84 13.86
N LYS A 63 -1.96 -30.14 15.05
CA LYS A 63 -0.72 -30.92 15.20
C LYS A 63 -0.88 -32.30 14.56
N PRO A 64 0.12 -32.77 13.79
CA PRO A 64 0.14 -34.17 13.36
C PRO A 64 0.20 -35.09 14.59
N ALA A 65 -0.42 -36.26 14.49
CA ALA A 65 -0.55 -37.23 15.57
C ALA A 65 0.79 -37.79 16.12
N ASP A 66 1.91 -37.50 15.49
CA ASP A 66 3.22 -38.11 15.79
C ASP A 66 4.21 -37.24 16.58
N GLY A 67 3.78 -36.11 17.13
CA GLY A 67 4.57 -35.32 18.11
C GLY A 67 5.86 -34.68 17.59
N LYS A 68 6.21 -34.77 16.30
CA LYS A 68 7.27 -33.98 15.67
C LYS A 68 6.66 -32.67 15.18
N GLU A 69 7.10 -31.56 15.72
CA GLU A 69 6.87 -30.25 15.15
C GLU A 69 7.59 -30.23 13.78
N LEU A 70 6.82 -30.56 12.71
CA LEU A 70 7.28 -30.30 11.35
C LEU A 70 7.40 -28.78 11.25
N ALA A 71 8.63 -28.29 11.00
CA ALA A 71 8.82 -26.90 10.67
C ALA A 71 7.83 -26.52 9.57
N LEU A 72 7.04 -25.48 9.80
CA LEU A 72 6.07 -25.01 8.83
C LEU A 72 6.83 -24.56 7.57
N VAL A 73 6.61 -25.28 6.46
CA VAL A 73 7.21 -24.89 5.18
C VAL A 73 6.27 -23.93 4.51
N THR A 74 6.67 -22.67 4.41
CA THR A 74 5.93 -21.63 3.71
C THR A 74 5.61 -22.06 2.28
N LYS A 75 4.37 -21.87 1.85
CA LYS A 75 3.93 -22.12 0.48
C LYS A 75 4.03 -20.84 -0.35
N HIS A 76 4.57 -20.94 -1.56
CA HIS A 76 4.80 -19.82 -2.45
C HIS A 76 3.80 -19.82 -3.60
N ILE A 77 3.06 -18.73 -3.75
CA ILE A 77 2.19 -18.45 -4.90
C ILE A 77 2.85 -17.37 -5.73
N PHE A 78 3.12 -17.65 -7.00
CA PHE A 78 3.66 -16.70 -7.96
C PHE A 78 2.54 -16.26 -8.90
N VAL A 79 2.24 -14.96 -8.91
CA VAL A 79 1.20 -14.37 -9.76
C VAL A 79 1.88 -13.65 -10.93
N THR A 80 1.62 -14.12 -12.14
CA THR A 80 2.14 -13.55 -13.39
C THR A 80 0.98 -13.04 -14.25
N GLY A 81 1.26 -12.15 -15.20
CA GLY A 81 0.23 -11.67 -16.12
C GLY A 81 0.73 -11.60 -17.55
N GLY A 82 -0.19 -11.73 -18.49
CA GLY A 82 0.12 -11.68 -19.90
C GLY A 82 -0.95 -10.97 -20.72
N VAL A 83 -0.65 -10.75 -22.00
CA VAL A 83 -1.49 -10.08 -23.00
C VAL A 83 -1.38 -8.55 -22.94
N VAL A 84 -1.74 -7.93 -21.80
CA VAL A 84 -1.73 -6.46 -21.63
C VAL A 84 -1.30 -6.09 -20.20
N SER A 85 -0.82 -4.85 -20.03
CA SER A 85 -0.63 -4.21 -18.74
C SER A 85 -2.00 -3.89 -18.08
N SER A 86 -2.00 -3.50 -16.81
CA SER A 86 -3.21 -3.13 -16.05
C SER A 86 -4.30 -4.22 -16.05
N LEU A 87 -3.88 -5.49 -16.14
CA LEU A 87 -4.79 -6.65 -16.16
C LEU A 87 -5.46 -6.91 -14.80
N GLY A 88 -4.97 -6.27 -13.73
CA GLY A 88 -5.48 -6.42 -12.37
C GLY A 88 -4.76 -7.47 -11.54
N LYS A 89 -3.48 -7.73 -11.81
CA LYS A 89 -2.65 -8.65 -11.01
C LYS A 89 -2.67 -8.30 -9.52
N GLY A 90 -2.41 -7.01 -9.17
CA GLY A 90 -2.38 -6.53 -7.80
C GLY A 90 -3.69 -6.80 -7.06
N LEU A 91 -4.81 -6.45 -7.69
CA LEU A 91 -6.14 -6.67 -7.14
C LEU A 91 -6.46 -8.17 -6.98
N THR A 92 -6.11 -9.00 -7.97
CA THR A 92 -6.30 -10.46 -7.88
C THR A 92 -5.43 -11.07 -6.78
N SER A 93 -4.15 -10.66 -6.69
CA SER A 93 -3.22 -11.11 -5.64
C SER A 93 -3.74 -10.74 -4.25
N ALA A 94 -4.16 -9.48 -4.06
CA ALA A 94 -4.76 -8.98 -2.82
C ALA A 94 -6.04 -9.75 -2.44
N SER A 95 -6.91 -10.02 -3.42
CA SER A 95 -8.15 -10.77 -3.22
C SER A 95 -7.89 -12.23 -2.81
N ILE A 96 -6.90 -12.88 -3.43
CA ILE A 96 -6.49 -14.23 -3.03
C ILE A 96 -5.91 -14.20 -1.61
N GLY A 97 -5.07 -13.22 -1.30
CA GLY A 97 -4.51 -13.03 0.05
C GLY A 97 -5.60 -12.89 1.10
N MET A 98 -6.59 -12.03 0.86
CA MET A 98 -7.74 -11.82 1.75
C MET A 98 -8.55 -13.09 1.95
N LEU A 99 -8.86 -13.84 0.89
CA LEU A 99 -9.59 -15.11 0.98
C LEU A 99 -8.83 -16.15 1.81
N LEU A 100 -7.51 -16.21 1.70
CA LEU A 100 -6.70 -17.13 2.48
C LEU A 100 -6.59 -16.68 3.96
N GLU A 101 -6.47 -15.37 4.22
CA GLU A 101 -6.54 -14.83 5.59
C GLU A 101 -7.90 -15.09 6.24
N SER A 102 -9.01 -14.96 5.50
CA SER A 102 -10.37 -15.24 6.01
C SER A 102 -10.57 -16.69 6.40
N ARG A 103 -9.73 -17.61 5.90
CA ARG A 103 -9.65 -19.02 6.31
C ARG A 103 -8.69 -19.25 7.51
N GLY A 104 -8.09 -18.20 8.04
CA GLY A 104 -7.18 -18.24 9.19
C GLY A 104 -5.73 -18.51 8.86
N LEU A 105 -5.32 -18.43 7.58
CA LEU A 105 -3.92 -18.57 7.17
C LEU A 105 -3.16 -17.23 7.32
N ARG A 106 -1.87 -17.31 7.64
CA ARG A 106 -0.97 -16.15 7.70
C ARG A 106 -0.36 -15.93 6.33
N VAL A 107 -0.73 -14.81 5.70
CA VAL A 107 -0.33 -14.48 4.34
C VAL A 107 0.64 -13.31 4.35
N LYS A 108 1.73 -13.39 3.58
CA LYS A 108 2.59 -12.25 3.23
C LYS A 108 2.50 -11.96 1.74
N MET A 109 2.59 -10.68 1.41
CA MET A 109 2.47 -10.19 0.04
C MET A 109 3.77 -9.49 -0.39
N GLN A 110 4.17 -9.72 -1.65
CA GLN A 110 5.34 -9.08 -2.25
C GLN A 110 5.09 -8.76 -3.71
N LYS A 111 5.66 -7.65 -4.17
CA LYS A 111 5.69 -7.25 -5.58
C LYS A 111 7.11 -7.12 -6.08
N LEU A 112 7.38 -7.62 -7.28
CA LEU A 112 8.63 -7.46 -8.00
C LEU A 112 8.38 -6.59 -9.25
N ASP A 113 8.93 -5.38 -9.26
CA ASP A 113 8.72 -4.40 -10.33
C ASP A 113 9.88 -4.38 -11.33
N PRO A 114 9.59 -4.50 -12.65
CA PRO A 114 10.65 -4.68 -13.67
C PRO A 114 11.35 -3.39 -14.10
N TYR A 115 11.02 -2.22 -13.53
CA TYR A 115 11.69 -0.97 -13.90
C TYR A 115 13.05 -0.80 -13.20
N ILE A 116 13.92 0.04 -13.79
CA ILE A 116 15.30 0.28 -13.34
C ILE A 116 15.39 1.35 -12.23
N ASN A 117 14.32 2.06 -11.94
CA ASN A 117 14.29 2.98 -10.80
C ASN A 117 14.57 2.21 -9.51
N VAL A 118 15.40 2.78 -8.62
CA VAL A 118 15.70 2.16 -7.32
C VAL A 118 14.43 2.14 -6.45
N ASP A 119 13.68 3.23 -6.48
CA ASP A 119 12.36 3.36 -5.87
C ASP A 119 11.46 4.25 -6.74
N PRO A 120 10.13 4.26 -6.54
CA PRO A 120 9.22 5.10 -7.30
C PRO A 120 9.17 6.56 -6.81
N GLY A 121 9.90 6.94 -5.76
CA GLY A 121 9.80 8.25 -5.10
C GLY A 121 10.04 9.45 -6.01
N THR A 122 10.82 9.29 -7.08
CA THR A 122 11.09 10.35 -8.09
C THR A 122 10.29 10.18 -9.38
N MET A 123 9.43 9.15 -9.47
CA MET A 123 8.65 8.89 -10.66
C MET A 123 7.49 9.87 -10.83
N SER A 124 7.09 10.09 -12.08
CA SER A 124 5.95 10.96 -12.39
C SER A 124 4.63 10.27 -12.09
N PRO A 125 3.72 10.88 -11.29
CA PRO A 125 2.39 10.34 -11.06
C PRO A 125 1.54 10.17 -12.33
N TYR A 126 1.86 10.89 -13.41
CA TYR A 126 1.21 10.71 -14.72
C TYR A 126 1.53 9.37 -15.38
N GLN A 127 2.68 8.77 -15.07
CA GLN A 127 3.14 7.54 -15.69
C GLN A 127 2.92 6.30 -14.82
N HIS A 128 3.05 6.45 -13.51
CA HIS A 128 3.05 5.33 -12.56
C HIS A 128 1.94 5.39 -11.50
N GLY A 129 1.12 6.47 -11.49
CA GLY A 129 0.16 6.69 -10.44
C GLY A 129 0.81 7.26 -9.17
N GLU A 130 0.12 7.11 -8.04
CA GLU A 130 0.63 7.58 -6.75
C GLU A 130 1.82 6.75 -6.26
N VAL A 131 2.71 7.40 -5.50
CA VAL A 131 3.74 6.71 -4.72
C VAL A 131 3.14 6.34 -3.37
N TYR A 132 3.04 5.04 -3.10
CA TYR A 132 2.49 4.52 -1.86
C TYR A 132 3.59 4.38 -0.81
N VAL A 133 3.40 4.93 0.39
CA VAL A 133 4.41 4.92 1.45
C VAL A 133 4.01 3.96 2.57
N LEU A 134 4.93 3.08 2.97
CA LEU A 134 4.75 2.13 4.05
C LEU A 134 5.13 2.72 5.41
N ASP A 135 4.80 2.03 6.50
CA ASP A 135 5.14 2.47 7.86
C ASP A 135 6.64 2.59 8.09
N ASP A 136 7.46 1.74 7.46
CA ASP A 136 8.92 1.78 7.55
C ASP A 136 9.59 2.85 6.66
N GLY A 137 8.80 3.68 5.97
CA GLY A 137 9.27 4.76 5.11
C GLY A 137 9.61 4.34 3.69
N SER A 138 9.37 3.10 3.31
CA SER A 138 9.59 2.65 1.94
C SER A 138 8.58 3.32 0.99
N GLU A 139 9.08 3.94 -0.07
CA GLU A 139 8.31 4.44 -1.19
C GLU A 139 8.10 3.30 -2.18
N THR A 140 6.84 2.97 -2.49
CA THR A 140 6.47 1.77 -3.24
C THR A 140 5.46 2.06 -4.34
N ASP A 141 5.20 1.06 -5.17
CA ASP A 141 4.16 1.11 -6.19
C ASP A 141 2.75 1.12 -5.59
N LEU A 142 1.80 1.70 -6.32
CA LEU A 142 0.40 1.83 -5.90
C LEU A 142 -0.32 0.50 -5.61
N ASP A 143 0.13 -0.60 -6.19
CA ASP A 143 -0.46 -1.93 -5.97
C ASP A 143 -0.33 -2.40 -4.51
N LEU A 144 0.69 -1.91 -3.78
CA LEU A 144 0.82 -2.21 -2.37
C LEU A 144 -0.34 -1.64 -1.54
N GLY A 145 -0.94 -0.54 -2.00
CA GLY A 145 -2.19 -0.04 -1.44
C GLY A 145 -3.34 -1.05 -1.56
N HIS A 146 -3.43 -1.81 -2.66
CA HIS A 146 -4.41 -2.89 -2.76
C HIS A 146 -4.12 -3.99 -1.73
N TYR A 147 -2.85 -4.39 -1.56
CA TYR A 147 -2.50 -5.41 -0.59
C TYR A 147 -2.94 -5.02 0.83
N GLU A 148 -2.59 -3.81 1.29
CA GLU A 148 -2.95 -3.36 2.63
C GLU A 148 -4.45 -3.14 2.84
N ARG A 149 -5.20 -2.74 1.80
CA ARG A 149 -6.66 -2.57 1.91
C ARG A 149 -7.41 -3.89 2.01
N PHE A 150 -6.87 -4.95 1.41
CA PHE A 150 -7.52 -6.25 1.34
C PHE A 150 -7.03 -7.22 2.42
N THR A 151 -5.77 -7.11 2.86
CA THR A 151 -5.17 -8.02 3.84
C THR A 151 -4.91 -7.32 5.17
N SER A 152 -4.68 -8.11 6.21
CA SER A 152 -4.39 -7.65 7.57
C SER A 152 -2.88 -7.59 7.87
N THR A 153 -2.06 -8.28 7.08
CA THR A 153 -0.61 -8.34 7.28
C THR A 153 0.06 -7.02 6.93
N PRO A 154 0.84 -6.42 7.84
CA PRO A 154 1.59 -5.21 7.54
C PRO A 154 2.61 -5.45 6.44
N LEU A 155 2.73 -4.50 5.52
CA LEU A 155 3.77 -4.50 4.51
C LEU A 155 5.04 -3.78 5.02
N THR A 156 6.18 -4.24 4.53
CA THR A 156 7.50 -3.69 4.84
C THR A 156 8.29 -3.52 3.55
N ARG A 157 9.51 -2.98 3.66
CA ARG A 157 10.44 -2.89 2.51
C ARG A 157 10.68 -4.22 1.79
N GLU A 158 10.48 -5.34 2.48
CA GLU A 158 10.57 -6.68 1.88
C GLU A 158 9.36 -6.99 0.99
N SER A 159 8.32 -6.20 1.05
CA SER A 159 7.11 -6.38 0.25
C SER A 159 7.20 -5.78 -1.16
N ASN A 160 8.25 -5.00 -1.46
CA ASN A 160 8.45 -4.45 -2.81
C ASN A 160 9.93 -4.39 -3.18
N TYR A 161 10.29 -4.97 -4.30
CA TYR A 161 11.63 -4.87 -4.89
C TYR A 161 11.54 -4.48 -6.35
N THR A 162 12.45 -3.58 -6.77
CA THR A 162 12.58 -3.17 -8.16
C THR A 162 13.80 -3.82 -8.81
N THR A 163 13.80 -3.92 -10.14
CA THR A 163 15.00 -4.32 -10.89
C THR A 163 16.20 -3.44 -10.51
N GLY A 164 15.97 -2.12 -10.33
CA GLY A 164 17.02 -1.17 -9.96
C GLY A 164 17.69 -1.52 -8.63
N GLN A 165 16.90 -1.81 -7.58
CA GLN A 165 17.43 -2.24 -6.28
C GLN A 165 18.26 -3.53 -6.38
N ILE A 166 17.75 -4.53 -7.10
CA ILE A 166 18.38 -5.83 -7.26
C ILE A 166 19.73 -5.71 -7.98
N TYR A 167 19.74 -4.99 -9.11
CA TYR A 167 20.98 -4.80 -9.87
C TYR A 167 21.99 -3.94 -9.09
N LEU A 168 21.53 -2.90 -8.41
CA LEU A 168 22.40 -2.07 -7.57
C LEU A 168 23.01 -2.88 -6.43
N SER A 169 22.26 -3.77 -5.79
CA SER A 169 22.76 -4.68 -4.74
C SER A 169 23.87 -5.58 -5.30
N VAL A 170 23.63 -6.25 -6.43
CA VAL A 170 24.62 -7.16 -7.05
C VAL A 170 25.86 -6.39 -7.53
N ILE A 171 25.70 -5.20 -8.12
CA ILE A 171 26.82 -4.36 -8.53
C ILE A 171 27.64 -3.93 -7.32
N ASN A 172 27.00 -3.53 -6.22
CA ASN A 172 27.70 -3.16 -5.00
C ASN A 172 28.44 -4.35 -4.38
N LYS A 173 27.86 -5.56 -4.37
CA LYS A 173 28.53 -6.80 -3.96
C LYS A 173 29.76 -7.08 -4.83
N GLU A 174 29.66 -6.89 -6.15
CA GLU A 174 30.80 -7.03 -7.09
C GLU A 174 31.89 -6.02 -6.76
N ARG A 175 31.56 -4.73 -6.62
CA ARG A 175 32.53 -3.66 -6.30
C ARG A 175 33.25 -3.87 -4.96
N ARG A 176 32.62 -4.54 -3.98
CA ARG A 176 33.24 -4.94 -2.71
C ARG A 176 34.06 -6.24 -2.79
N GLY A 177 34.08 -6.90 -3.98
CA GLY A 177 34.86 -8.13 -4.19
C GLY A 177 34.22 -9.40 -3.63
N GLU A 178 32.95 -9.39 -3.28
CA GLU A 178 32.25 -10.53 -2.66
C GLU A 178 32.16 -11.76 -3.58
N PHE A 179 32.27 -11.57 -4.89
CA PHE A 179 32.26 -12.67 -5.85
C PHE A 179 33.66 -13.28 -6.14
N LEU A 180 34.69 -12.85 -5.43
CA LEU A 180 36.03 -13.43 -5.44
C LEU A 180 36.63 -13.58 -6.87
N GLY A 181 36.42 -12.56 -7.72
CA GLY A 181 36.95 -12.53 -9.09
C GLY A 181 36.16 -13.36 -10.11
N LYS A 182 35.01 -13.92 -9.75
CA LYS A 182 34.12 -14.61 -10.70
C LYS A 182 33.48 -13.61 -11.65
N THR A 183 33.20 -14.06 -12.88
CA THR A 183 32.36 -13.29 -13.81
C THR A 183 30.94 -13.22 -13.28
N VAL A 184 30.40 -12.00 -13.03
CA VAL A 184 29.04 -11.76 -12.57
C VAL A 184 28.10 -11.67 -13.77
N GLN A 185 27.02 -12.44 -13.76
CA GLN A 185 26.05 -12.56 -14.85
C GLN A 185 24.62 -12.51 -14.30
N VAL A 186 23.63 -12.32 -15.17
CA VAL A 186 22.21 -12.35 -14.78
C VAL A 186 21.89 -13.70 -14.12
N ILE A 187 22.28 -14.80 -14.77
CA ILE A 187 22.21 -16.14 -14.17
C ILE A 187 23.65 -16.56 -13.82
N PRO A 188 23.95 -16.91 -12.57
CA PRO A 188 23.04 -17.07 -11.43
C PRO A 188 22.96 -15.86 -10.49
N HIS A 189 23.70 -14.76 -10.68
CA HIS A 189 23.91 -13.76 -9.63
C HIS A 189 22.67 -12.90 -9.38
N ILE A 190 22.05 -12.33 -10.44
CA ILE A 190 20.81 -11.57 -10.34
C ILE A 190 19.65 -12.49 -9.94
N THR A 191 19.56 -13.69 -10.55
CA THR A 191 18.48 -14.63 -10.19
C THR A 191 18.60 -15.14 -8.75
N ASN A 192 19.80 -15.32 -8.21
CA ASN A 192 20.00 -15.70 -6.80
C ASN A 192 19.59 -14.56 -5.87
N GLU A 193 19.92 -13.30 -6.20
CA GLU A 193 19.50 -12.13 -5.43
C GLU A 193 17.97 -12.05 -5.38
N ILE A 194 17.28 -12.24 -6.51
CA ILE A 194 15.81 -12.25 -6.58
C ILE A 194 15.26 -13.39 -5.71
N LYS A 195 15.82 -14.60 -5.81
CA LYS A 195 15.36 -15.74 -5.01
C LYS A 195 15.53 -15.49 -3.52
N GLU A 196 16.66 -14.91 -3.08
CA GLU A 196 16.91 -14.53 -1.69
C GLU A 196 15.81 -13.56 -1.21
N MET A 197 15.48 -12.53 -1.98
CA MET A 197 14.43 -11.57 -1.63
C MET A 197 13.04 -12.21 -1.55
N VAL A 198 12.72 -13.15 -2.43
CA VAL A 198 11.45 -13.91 -2.36
C VAL A 198 11.42 -14.81 -1.13
N MET A 199 12.53 -15.46 -0.81
CA MET A 199 12.61 -16.38 0.31
C MET A 199 12.60 -15.68 1.68
N ASN A 200 12.90 -14.38 1.76
CA ASN A 200 12.78 -13.59 3.00
C ASN A 200 11.34 -13.51 3.53
N LEU A 201 10.34 -13.76 2.70
CA LEU A 201 8.95 -13.87 3.16
C LEU A 201 8.70 -15.14 4.00
N ALA A 202 9.56 -16.15 3.88
CA ALA A 202 9.45 -17.43 4.59
C ALA A 202 10.15 -17.36 5.95
N ASP A 203 9.58 -16.60 6.89
CA ASP A 203 10.14 -16.34 8.23
C ASP A 203 9.85 -17.44 9.28
N GLY A 204 9.25 -18.55 8.86
CA GLY A 204 8.84 -19.65 9.76
C GLY A 204 7.49 -19.44 10.44
N GLU A 205 6.90 -18.26 10.32
CA GLU A 205 5.54 -17.96 10.78
C GLU A 205 4.53 -17.85 9.63
N THR A 206 4.97 -17.53 8.42
CA THR A 206 4.16 -17.36 7.22
C THR A 206 3.69 -18.70 6.67
N ASP A 207 2.38 -18.89 6.52
CA ASP A 207 1.80 -20.07 5.89
C ASP A 207 1.90 -19.99 4.37
N ILE A 208 1.56 -18.83 3.80
CA ILE A 208 1.57 -18.58 2.36
C ILE A 208 2.23 -17.24 2.05
N ALA A 209 3.20 -17.24 1.13
CA ALA A 209 3.81 -16.06 0.53
C ALA A 209 3.29 -15.89 -0.90
N ILE A 210 2.69 -14.74 -1.21
CA ILE A 210 2.20 -14.40 -2.55
C ILE A 210 3.15 -13.36 -3.14
N THR A 211 3.83 -13.73 -4.23
CA THR A 211 4.74 -12.84 -4.97
C THR A 211 4.14 -12.51 -6.34
N GLU A 212 3.80 -11.25 -6.54
CA GLU A 212 3.34 -10.73 -7.83
C GLU A 212 4.53 -10.32 -8.69
N ILE A 213 4.54 -10.78 -9.94
CA ILE A 213 5.54 -10.41 -10.92
C ILE A 213 5.01 -9.26 -11.77
N GLY A 214 5.64 -8.11 -11.65
CA GLY A 214 5.34 -6.92 -12.45
C GLY A 214 5.64 -7.13 -13.94
N GLY A 215 5.06 -6.27 -14.78
CA GLY A 215 5.17 -6.35 -16.24
C GLY A 215 4.31 -7.44 -16.87
N THR A 216 4.56 -7.72 -18.13
CA THR A 216 3.81 -8.67 -18.96
C THR A 216 4.72 -9.83 -19.37
N VAL A 217 4.23 -11.06 -19.30
CA VAL A 217 4.98 -12.23 -19.77
C VAL A 217 5.29 -12.08 -21.27
N GLY A 218 6.56 -12.07 -21.60
CA GLY A 218 7.09 -11.80 -22.93
C GLY A 218 7.92 -10.51 -23.02
N ASP A 219 7.76 -9.60 -22.05
CA ASP A 219 8.58 -8.39 -21.95
C ASP A 219 9.99 -8.74 -21.47
N ILE A 220 10.99 -8.06 -22.03
CA ILE A 220 12.41 -8.30 -21.72
C ILE A 220 12.70 -8.01 -20.24
N GLU A 221 12.08 -6.97 -19.72
CA GLU A 221 12.26 -6.47 -18.36
C GLU A 221 11.88 -7.51 -17.29
N SER A 222 10.87 -8.34 -17.57
CA SER A 222 10.36 -9.34 -16.63
C SER A 222 11.15 -10.65 -16.63
N LEU A 223 12.02 -10.89 -17.65
CA LEU A 223 12.71 -12.17 -17.81
C LEU A 223 13.56 -12.60 -16.61
N PRO A 224 14.35 -11.72 -15.95
CA PRO A 224 15.13 -12.13 -14.77
C PRO A 224 14.24 -12.62 -13.62
N PHE A 225 13.09 -11.99 -13.40
CA PHE A 225 12.12 -12.42 -12.39
C PHE A 225 11.49 -13.77 -12.75
N LEU A 226 11.04 -13.93 -13.99
CA LEU A 226 10.46 -15.20 -14.45
C LEU A 226 11.47 -16.34 -14.37
N GLU A 227 12.74 -16.10 -14.71
CA GLU A 227 13.80 -17.09 -14.58
C GLU A 227 14.05 -17.45 -13.10
N ALA A 228 14.06 -16.46 -12.20
CA ALA A 228 14.24 -16.70 -10.77
C ALA A 228 13.12 -17.54 -10.18
N ILE A 229 11.85 -17.18 -10.42
CA ILE A 229 10.71 -17.94 -9.89
C ILE A 229 10.59 -19.35 -10.51
N ARG A 230 11.07 -19.54 -11.75
CA ARG A 230 11.18 -20.87 -12.36
C ARG A 230 12.18 -21.77 -11.58
N GLN A 231 13.22 -21.17 -10.99
CA GLN A 231 14.23 -21.91 -10.25
C GLN A 231 13.81 -22.25 -8.81
N ILE A 232 12.97 -21.44 -8.15
CA ILE A 232 12.56 -21.62 -6.74
C ILE A 232 12.02 -23.03 -6.46
N PRO A 233 11.16 -23.66 -7.29
CA PRO A 233 10.70 -25.01 -7.07
C PRO A 233 11.82 -26.09 -6.99
N LEU A 234 13.02 -25.81 -7.53
CA LEU A 234 14.16 -26.70 -7.42
C LEU A 234 14.82 -26.66 -6.03
N GLU A 235 14.59 -25.57 -5.30
CA GLU A 235 15.18 -25.34 -3.97
C GLU A 235 14.21 -25.74 -2.84
N VAL A 236 12.91 -25.35 -2.98
CA VAL A 236 11.92 -25.57 -1.91
C VAL A 236 10.98 -26.75 -2.18
N GLY A 237 11.04 -27.39 -3.35
CA GLY A 237 10.13 -28.43 -3.79
C GLY A 237 8.95 -27.88 -4.59
N ARG A 238 8.56 -28.60 -5.66
CA ARG A 238 7.45 -28.22 -6.55
C ARG A 238 6.09 -28.21 -5.83
N GLU A 239 5.95 -29.04 -4.82
CA GLU A 239 4.76 -29.16 -3.96
C GLU A 239 4.54 -27.92 -3.07
N ASN A 240 5.58 -27.11 -2.90
CA ASN A 240 5.52 -25.88 -2.11
C ASN A 240 5.36 -24.61 -2.98
N CYS A 241 5.20 -24.79 -4.29
CA CYS A 241 5.04 -23.68 -5.23
C CYS A 241 3.77 -23.83 -6.07
N MET A 242 3.13 -22.69 -6.36
CA MET A 242 1.99 -22.57 -7.25
C MET A 242 2.17 -21.39 -8.18
N PHE A 243 1.82 -21.56 -9.46
CA PHE A 243 1.86 -20.50 -10.46
C PHE A 243 0.44 -20.17 -10.91
N ILE A 244 0.02 -18.92 -10.66
CA ILE A 244 -1.25 -18.37 -11.12
C ILE A 244 -0.94 -17.39 -12.24
N HIS A 245 -1.60 -17.54 -13.37
CA HIS A 245 -1.38 -16.67 -14.52
C HIS A 245 -2.66 -15.95 -14.92
N LEU A 246 -2.64 -14.63 -14.88
CA LEU A 246 -3.73 -13.77 -15.33
C LEU A 246 -3.62 -13.56 -16.84
N THR A 247 -4.75 -13.66 -17.53
CA THR A 247 -4.82 -13.38 -18.96
C THR A 247 -6.08 -12.63 -19.32
N LEU A 248 -6.11 -12.07 -20.54
CA LEU A 248 -7.29 -11.44 -21.12
C LEU A 248 -7.95 -12.32 -22.15
N VAL A 249 -9.27 -12.50 -22.02
CA VAL A 249 -10.12 -13.11 -23.04
C VAL A 249 -11.01 -12.00 -23.63
N PRO A 250 -10.53 -11.28 -24.66
CA PRO A 250 -11.25 -10.12 -25.19
C PRO A 250 -12.49 -10.52 -25.98
N TYR A 251 -13.55 -9.72 -25.86
CA TYR A 251 -14.73 -9.81 -26.70
C TYR A 251 -14.55 -8.92 -27.94
N LEU A 252 -14.54 -9.53 -29.12
CA LEU A 252 -14.47 -8.79 -30.37
C LEU A 252 -15.89 -8.44 -30.86
N LYS A 253 -16.31 -7.20 -30.63
CA LYS A 253 -17.65 -6.70 -31.02
C LYS A 253 -17.99 -6.98 -32.48
N ALA A 254 -17.02 -6.80 -33.40
CA ALA A 254 -17.21 -7.04 -34.83
C ALA A 254 -17.46 -8.51 -35.19
N ALA A 255 -16.89 -9.45 -34.41
CA ALA A 255 -17.04 -10.88 -34.62
C ALA A 255 -18.18 -11.49 -33.74
N GLY A 256 -18.64 -10.77 -32.73
CA GLY A 256 -19.67 -11.21 -31.80
C GLY A 256 -19.23 -12.37 -30.88
N GLU A 257 -17.93 -12.55 -30.67
CA GLU A 257 -17.39 -13.70 -29.92
C GLU A 257 -16.20 -13.34 -29.03
N LEU A 258 -15.98 -14.16 -28.00
CA LEU A 258 -14.77 -14.15 -27.17
C LEU A 258 -13.59 -14.79 -27.93
N LYS A 259 -12.39 -14.26 -27.71
CA LYS A 259 -11.16 -14.77 -28.34
C LYS A 259 -10.20 -15.35 -27.30
N THR A 260 -10.08 -16.66 -27.29
CA THR A 260 -9.17 -17.40 -26.39
C THR A 260 -7.72 -17.43 -26.87
N LYS A 261 -7.43 -16.99 -28.10
CA LYS A 261 -6.09 -17.03 -28.70
C LYS A 261 -5.05 -16.21 -27.96
N PRO A 262 -5.34 -14.98 -27.48
CA PRO A 262 -4.37 -14.20 -26.67
C PRO A 262 -3.92 -14.94 -25.41
N THR A 263 -4.87 -15.57 -24.68
CA THR A 263 -4.59 -16.44 -23.53
C THR A 263 -3.65 -17.59 -23.89
N GLN A 264 -3.95 -18.31 -24.98
CA GLN A 264 -3.11 -19.43 -25.45
C GLN A 264 -1.68 -18.99 -25.79
N HIS A 265 -1.51 -17.82 -26.42
CA HIS A 265 -0.19 -17.26 -26.74
C HIS A 265 0.58 -16.88 -25.48
N SER A 266 -0.07 -16.18 -24.53
CA SER A 266 0.56 -15.77 -23.27
C SER A 266 1.05 -16.97 -22.47
N VAL A 267 0.21 -17.99 -22.29
CA VAL A 267 0.60 -19.25 -21.64
C VAL A 267 1.69 -19.98 -22.44
N GLY A 268 1.64 -19.91 -23.77
CA GLY A 268 2.68 -20.47 -24.64
C GLY A 268 4.06 -19.86 -24.38
N ILE A 269 4.15 -18.54 -24.22
CA ILE A 269 5.40 -17.84 -23.88
C ILE A 269 5.87 -18.22 -22.47
N LEU A 270 4.98 -18.24 -21.49
CA LEU A 270 5.30 -18.64 -20.10
C LEU A 270 5.89 -20.08 -20.07
N ARG A 271 5.31 -21.00 -20.83
CA ARG A 271 5.80 -22.38 -20.96
C ARG A 271 7.16 -22.48 -21.65
N GLN A 272 7.46 -21.60 -22.62
CA GLN A 272 8.80 -21.53 -23.25
C GLN A 272 9.87 -21.12 -22.25
N ILE A 273 9.53 -20.31 -21.24
CA ILE A 273 10.44 -19.97 -20.12
C ILE A 273 10.61 -21.16 -19.17
N GLY A 274 9.71 -22.14 -19.20
CA GLY A 274 9.74 -23.34 -18.36
C GLY A 274 8.76 -23.29 -17.17
N ILE A 275 7.78 -22.40 -17.21
CA ILE A 275 6.75 -22.27 -16.17
C ILE A 275 5.42 -22.79 -16.74
N GLN A 276 4.86 -23.82 -16.12
CA GLN A 276 3.49 -24.29 -16.37
C GLN A 276 2.57 -23.67 -15.31
N PRO A 277 1.58 -22.86 -15.66
CA PRO A 277 0.62 -22.36 -14.70
C PRO A 277 -0.23 -23.50 -14.11
N ASP A 278 -0.53 -23.39 -12.82
CA ASP A 278 -1.45 -24.30 -12.09
C ASP A 278 -2.88 -23.79 -12.22
N ILE A 279 -3.09 -22.47 -12.20
CA ILE A 279 -4.39 -21.81 -12.33
C ILE A 279 -4.28 -20.70 -13.38
N LEU A 280 -5.32 -20.55 -14.19
CA LEU A 280 -5.52 -19.41 -15.09
C LEU A 280 -6.69 -18.57 -14.57
N VAL A 281 -6.44 -17.28 -14.37
CA VAL A 281 -7.49 -16.30 -14.12
C VAL A 281 -7.72 -15.52 -15.41
N CYS A 282 -8.89 -15.75 -16.01
CA CYS A 282 -9.26 -15.22 -17.31
C CYS A 282 -10.13 -13.99 -17.12
N ARG A 283 -9.53 -12.80 -17.23
CA ARG A 283 -10.27 -11.53 -17.22
C ARG A 283 -11.07 -11.39 -18.52
N THR A 284 -12.33 -11.00 -18.42
CA THR A 284 -13.23 -10.92 -19.56
C THR A 284 -14.38 -9.93 -19.30
N GLU A 285 -14.88 -9.28 -20.35
CA GLU A 285 -16.08 -8.43 -20.28
C GLU A 285 -17.37 -9.25 -20.20
N ARG A 286 -17.36 -10.52 -20.66
CA ARG A 286 -18.54 -11.40 -20.77
C ARG A 286 -18.26 -12.76 -20.18
N ALA A 287 -19.34 -13.46 -19.78
CA ALA A 287 -19.22 -14.82 -19.26
C ALA A 287 -18.54 -15.74 -20.27
N LEU A 288 -17.61 -16.56 -19.77
CA LEU A 288 -17.02 -17.67 -20.52
C LEU A 288 -18.00 -18.84 -20.54
N ASP A 289 -18.35 -19.30 -21.72
CA ASP A 289 -19.13 -20.52 -21.83
C ASP A 289 -18.25 -21.77 -21.55
N VAL A 290 -18.93 -22.94 -21.45
CA VAL A 290 -18.22 -24.19 -21.16
C VAL A 290 -17.22 -24.51 -22.27
N SER A 291 -17.56 -24.27 -23.53
CA SER A 291 -16.70 -24.59 -24.67
C SER A 291 -15.45 -23.70 -24.71
N ASP A 292 -15.55 -22.43 -24.34
CA ASP A 292 -14.40 -21.54 -24.21
C ASP A 292 -13.45 -21.99 -23.09
N ARG A 293 -14.01 -22.39 -21.93
CA ARG A 293 -13.22 -22.91 -20.80
C ARG A 293 -12.53 -24.23 -21.17
N GLU A 294 -13.23 -25.18 -21.81
CA GLU A 294 -12.65 -26.43 -22.28
C GLU A 294 -11.51 -26.19 -23.28
N LYS A 295 -11.70 -25.26 -24.20
CA LYS A 295 -10.69 -24.87 -25.16
C LYS A 295 -9.46 -24.25 -24.49
N ILE A 296 -9.64 -23.34 -23.54
CA ILE A 296 -8.54 -22.75 -22.77
C ILE A 296 -7.82 -23.85 -21.99
N ALA A 297 -8.54 -24.68 -21.26
CA ALA A 297 -8.01 -25.79 -20.46
C ALA A 297 -7.13 -26.72 -21.32
N LEU A 298 -7.63 -27.15 -22.49
CA LEU A 298 -6.91 -28.03 -23.41
C LEU A 298 -5.63 -27.39 -23.94
N PHE A 299 -5.72 -26.18 -24.51
CA PHE A 299 -4.57 -25.52 -25.16
C PHE A 299 -3.51 -25.03 -24.17
N CYS A 300 -3.93 -24.67 -22.95
CA CYS A 300 -3.03 -24.17 -21.90
C CYS A 300 -2.53 -25.29 -20.99
N ASN A 301 -3.01 -26.54 -21.16
CA ASN A 301 -2.65 -27.70 -20.34
C ASN A 301 -2.89 -27.47 -18.85
N VAL A 302 -4.09 -27.02 -18.51
CA VAL A 302 -4.57 -26.86 -17.12
C VAL A 302 -5.88 -27.62 -16.94
N PRO A 303 -6.19 -28.12 -15.73
CA PRO A 303 -7.50 -28.71 -15.45
C PRO A 303 -8.63 -27.71 -15.69
N LEU A 304 -9.81 -28.20 -16.08
CA LEU A 304 -10.96 -27.35 -16.38
C LEU A 304 -11.40 -26.51 -15.17
N ASP A 305 -11.33 -27.07 -13.96
CA ASP A 305 -11.63 -26.41 -12.70
C ASP A 305 -10.61 -25.33 -12.32
N CYS A 306 -9.43 -25.33 -12.95
CA CYS A 306 -8.39 -24.32 -12.79
C CYS A 306 -8.47 -23.18 -13.82
N VAL A 307 -9.47 -23.14 -14.68
CA VAL A 307 -9.78 -22.02 -15.57
C VAL A 307 -10.82 -21.14 -14.90
N ILE A 308 -10.36 -20.11 -14.21
CA ILE A 308 -11.18 -19.19 -13.40
C ILE A 308 -11.63 -18.02 -14.27
N GLU A 309 -12.93 -17.76 -14.30
CA GLU A 309 -13.49 -16.56 -14.90
C GLU A 309 -13.40 -15.39 -13.91
N GLU A 310 -12.85 -14.27 -14.34
CA GLU A 310 -12.94 -13.01 -13.62
C GLU A 310 -13.51 -11.94 -14.54
N ARG A 311 -14.80 -11.65 -14.36
CA ARG A 311 -15.48 -10.61 -15.14
C ARG A 311 -15.16 -9.24 -14.62
N ASP A 312 -15.06 -8.27 -15.53
CA ASP A 312 -14.95 -6.85 -15.16
C ASP A 312 -16.08 -6.47 -14.20
N LYS A 313 -15.74 -5.69 -13.19
CA LYS A 313 -16.70 -5.22 -12.18
C LYS A 313 -17.11 -3.81 -12.51
N ASP A 314 -18.42 -3.63 -12.77
CA ASP A 314 -18.99 -2.33 -13.10
C ASP A 314 -19.24 -1.48 -11.84
N PHE A 315 -19.40 -2.14 -10.68
CA PHE A 315 -19.81 -1.47 -9.46
C PHE A 315 -18.64 -1.16 -8.53
N SER A 316 -17.87 -2.16 -8.10
CA SER A 316 -16.74 -1.96 -7.17
C SER A 316 -15.69 -3.05 -7.28
N ILE A 317 -14.41 -2.66 -7.09
CA ILE A 317 -13.28 -3.61 -6.99
C ILE A 317 -13.43 -4.55 -5.78
N TYR A 318 -14.20 -4.16 -4.77
CA TYR A 318 -14.47 -5.00 -3.57
C TYR A 318 -15.38 -6.20 -3.86
N GLU A 319 -15.94 -6.33 -5.07
CA GLU A 319 -16.66 -7.52 -5.52
C GLU A 319 -15.71 -8.65 -5.98
N VAL A 320 -14.44 -8.34 -6.29
CA VAL A 320 -13.48 -9.31 -6.84
C VAL A 320 -13.24 -10.50 -5.92
N PRO A 321 -13.01 -10.33 -4.59
CA PRO A 321 -12.83 -11.47 -3.69
C PRO A 321 -14.01 -12.46 -3.73
N LEU A 322 -15.24 -11.98 -3.68
CA LEU A 322 -16.42 -12.85 -3.73
C LEU A 322 -16.59 -13.54 -5.08
N SER A 323 -16.22 -12.87 -6.18
CA SER A 323 -16.19 -13.47 -7.51
C SER A 323 -15.18 -14.63 -7.57
N LEU A 324 -13.96 -14.42 -7.08
CA LEU A 324 -12.93 -15.44 -7.02
C LEU A 324 -13.31 -16.60 -6.09
N GLN A 325 -13.90 -16.29 -4.93
CA GLN A 325 -14.40 -17.28 -3.99
C GLN A 325 -15.53 -18.13 -4.59
N SER A 326 -16.46 -17.53 -5.34
CA SER A 326 -17.52 -18.27 -6.04
C SER A 326 -16.97 -19.26 -7.09
N ASN A 327 -15.80 -18.94 -7.66
CA ASN A 327 -15.03 -19.85 -8.53
C ASN A 327 -14.09 -20.78 -7.74
N LYS A 328 -14.14 -20.78 -6.38
CA LYS A 328 -13.42 -21.69 -5.48
C LYS A 328 -11.89 -21.60 -5.57
N ILE A 329 -11.34 -20.43 -5.87
CA ILE A 329 -9.89 -20.27 -6.03
C ILE A 329 -9.13 -20.62 -4.74
N ASP A 330 -9.69 -20.27 -3.59
CA ASP A 330 -9.16 -20.57 -2.26
C ASP A 330 -9.17 -22.08 -1.97
N ASP A 331 -10.24 -22.81 -2.34
CA ASP A 331 -10.29 -24.28 -2.26
C ASP A 331 -9.23 -24.93 -3.16
N LEU A 332 -9.01 -24.39 -4.37
CA LEU A 332 -7.98 -24.88 -5.29
C LEU A 332 -6.58 -24.70 -4.72
N VAL A 333 -6.31 -23.53 -4.09
CA VAL A 333 -5.03 -23.26 -3.39
C VAL A 333 -4.83 -24.26 -2.25
N LEU A 334 -5.82 -24.44 -1.37
CA LEU A 334 -5.72 -25.40 -0.26
C LEU A 334 -5.49 -26.82 -0.75
N LYS A 335 -6.26 -27.25 -1.75
CA LYS A 335 -6.12 -28.58 -2.38
C LYS A 335 -4.74 -28.78 -2.96
N ARG A 336 -4.20 -27.78 -3.67
CA ARG A 336 -2.89 -27.86 -4.32
C ARG A 336 -1.75 -28.01 -3.32
N PHE A 337 -1.83 -27.32 -2.19
CA PHE A 337 -0.81 -27.34 -1.13
C PHE A 337 -1.06 -28.41 -0.06
N GLY A 338 -2.19 -29.12 -0.10
CA GLY A 338 -2.56 -30.08 0.92
C GLY A 338 -2.83 -29.46 2.29
N LEU A 339 -3.23 -28.17 2.31
CA LEU A 339 -3.52 -27.43 3.54
C LEU A 339 -4.95 -27.72 4.02
N GLN A 340 -5.12 -27.78 5.35
CA GLN A 340 -6.42 -27.87 6.01
C GLN A 340 -6.74 -26.52 6.66
N ALA A 341 -7.84 -25.91 6.25
CA ALA A 341 -8.33 -24.66 6.81
C ALA A 341 -9.87 -24.68 6.89
N GLY A 342 -10.43 -23.83 7.74
CA GLY A 342 -11.87 -23.66 7.86
C GLY A 342 -12.52 -23.02 6.64
N PRO A 343 -13.85 -22.86 6.64
CA PRO A 343 -14.51 -22.03 5.63
C PRO A 343 -14.04 -20.58 5.74
N ALA A 344 -14.13 -19.86 4.63
CA ALA A 344 -13.82 -18.43 4.63
C ALA A 344 -14.85 -17.66 5.48
N ASP A 345 -14.38 -16.84 6.39
CA ASP A 345 -15.21 -15.87 7.12
C ASP A 345 -15.27 -14.57 6.31
N LEU A 346 -16.40 -14.30 5.69
CA LEU A 346 -16.60 -13.18 4.77
C LEU A 346 -17.75 -12.25 5.23
N ASP A 347 -18.22 -12.37 6.48
CA ASP A 347 -19.36 -11.62 6.98
C ASP A 347 -19.11 -10.10 6.91
N ASP A 348 -17.94 -9.62 7.37
CA ASP A 348 -17.56 -8.22 7.28
C ASP A 348 -17.52 -7.72 5.83
N TRP A 349 -17.08 -8.57 4.89
CA TRP A 349 -17.00 -8.23 3.48
C TRP A 349 -18.36 -8.17 2.79
N HIS A 350 -19.27 -9.05 3.20
CA HIS A 350 -20.67 -8.99 2.76
C HIS A 350 -21.38 -7.74 3.29
N ASP A 351 -21.17 -7.36 4.55
CA ASP A 351 -21.73 -6.13 5.13
C ASP A 351 -21.19 -4.88 4.43
N LEU A 352 -19.88 -4.83 4.17
CA LEU A 352 -19.24 -3.77 3.39
C LEU A 352 -19.93 -3.57 2.03
N LEU A 353 -20.07 -4.64 1.24
CA LEU A 353 -20.72 -4.57 -0.07
C LEU A 353 -22.22 -4.22 0.03
N HIS A 354 -22.89 -4.66 1.10
CA HIS A 354 -24.27 -4.29 1.34
C HIS A 354 -24.41 -2.78 1.58
N ARG A 355 -23.56 -2.18 2.43
CA ARG A 355 -23.55 -0.72 2.68
C ARG A 355 -23.23 0.06 1.44
N LEU A 356 -22.25 -0.38 0.67
CA LEU A 356 -21.83 0.27 -0.57
C LEU A 356 -22.96 0.28 -1.62
N ARG A 357 -23.75 -0.82 -1.72
CA ARG A 357 -24.87 -0.94 -2.66
C ARG A 357 -26.15 -0.22 -2.23
N ASN A 358 -26.30 0.03 -0.94
CA ASN A 358 -27.51 0.61 -0.35
C ASN A 358 -27.16 1.86 0.50
N PRO A 359 -26.65 2.93 -0.13
CA PRO A 359 -26.36 4.16 0.58
C PRO A 359 -27.67 4.82 1.04
N GLU A 360 -27.64 5.41 2.23
CA GLU A 360 -28.77 6.19 2.79
C GLU A 360 -28.66 7.67 2.42
N HIS A 361 -27.45 8.14 2.08
CA HIS A 361 -27.13 9.53 1.74
C HIS A 361 -26.29 9.60 0.46
N GLU A 362 -26.27 10.77 -0.15
CA GLU A 362 -25.37 11.11 -1.25
C GLU A 362 -24.76 12.47 -0.97
N VAL A 363 -23.44 12.61 -1.16
CA VAL A 363 -22.73 13.88 -1.05
C VAL A 363 -21.74 14.06 -2.19
N SER A 364 -21.46 15.33 -2.53
CA SER A 364 -20.49 15.72 -3.54
C SER A 364 -19.27 16.36 -2.89
N ILE A 365 -18.07 15.82 -3.19
CA ILE A 365 -16.81 16.33 -2.67
C ILE A 365 -15.93 16.78 -3.84
N ALA A 366 -15.49 18.06 -3.80
CA ALA A 366 -14.50 18.56 -4.73
C ALA A 366 -13.10 18.11 -4.32
N LEU A 367 -12.33 17.53 -5.26
CA LEU A 367 -10.92 17.25 -5.12
C LEU A 367 -10.13 18.27 -5.93
N VAL A 368 -9.57 19.29 -5.26
CA VAL A 368 -8.81 20.37 -5.93
C VAL A 368 -7.34 20.03 -5.95
N GLY A 369 -6.86 19.60 -7.11
CA GLY A 369 -5.50 19.09 -7.25
C GLY A 369 -4.86 19.39 -8.60
N LYS A 370 -3.56 19.15 -8.67
CA LYS A 370 -2.73 19.36 -9.86
C LYS A 370 -2.89 18.23 -10.90
N TYR A 371 -3.22 17.01 -10.46
CA TYR A 371 -3.32 15.80 -11.27
C TYR A 371 -4.77 15.33 -11.46
N ALA A 372 -5.73 16.27 -11.46
CA ALA A 372 -7.16 15.99 -11.47
C ALA A 372 -7.63 15.09 -12.64
N GLU A 373 -6.90 15.08 -13.77
CA GLU A 373 -7.20 14.25 -14.94
C GLU A 373 -6.75 12.78 -14.81
N HIS A 374 -5.91 12.48 -13.81
CA HIS A 374 -5.31 11.15 -13.62
C HIS A 374 -5.74 10.56 -12.28
N ARG A 375 -6.76 9.72 -12.31
CA ARG A 375 -7.33 9.14 -11.10
C ARG A 375 -6.30 8.35 -10.28
N ASP A 376 -5.39 7.65 -10.93
CA ASP A 376 -4.36 6.84 -10.27
C ASP A 376 -3.32 7.69 -9.51
N ALA A 377 -3.18 8.99 -9.83
CA ALA A 377 -2.32 9.91 -9.07
C ALA A 377 -2.86 10.22 -7.66
N TYR A 378 -4.14 9.98 -7.40
CA TYR A 378 -4.83 10.18 -6.13
C TYR A 378 -5.64 8.93 -5.72
N LYS A 379 -5.19 7.75 -6.14
CA LYS A 379 -5.92 6.48 -5.95
C LYS A 379 -6.31 6.27 -4.50
N SER A 380 -5.38 6.41 -3.55
CA SER A 380 -5.65 6.21 -2.13
C SER A 380 -6.64 7.23 -1.55
N ILE A 381 -6.68 8.46 -2.08
CA ILE A 381 -7.67 9.48 -1.65
C ILE A 381 -9.08 9.07 -2.10
N TYR A 382 -9.24 8.62 -3.36
CA TYR A 382 -10.53 8.12 -3.83
C TYR A 382 -11.01 6.93 -3.00
N GLU A 383 -10.13 5.96 -2.75
CA GLU A 383 -10.47 4.82 -1.90
C GLU A 383 -10.82 5.24 -0.46
N ALA A 384 -10.05 6.16 0.14
CA ALA A 384 -10.31 6.62 1.50
C ALA A 384 -11.63 7.41 1.62
N LEU A 385 -12.03 8.15 0.59
CA LEU A 385 -13.35 8.80 0.53
C LEU A 385 -14.47 7.76 0.40
N ASP A 386 -14.29 6.72 -0.43
CA ASP A 386 -15.24 5.61 -0.53
C ASP A 386 -15.36 4.87 0.82
N HIS A 387 -14.25 4.65 1.54
CA HIS A 387 -14.27 4.04 2.88
C HIS A 387 -15.03 4.90 3.89
N GLY A 388 -14.82 6.23 3.87
CA GLY A 388 -15.62 7.16 4.66
C GLY A 388 -17.11 7.08 4.33
N GLY A 389 -17.43 6.94 3.05
CA GLY A 389 -18.79 6.71 2.56
C GLY A 389 -19.40 5.41 3.10
N ILE A 390 -18.66 4.30 3.05
CA ILE A 390 -19.08 3.01 3.59
C ILE A 390 -19.39 3.12 5.09
N ALA A 391 -18.52 3.79 5.85
CA ALA A 391 -18.70 3.98 7.30
C ALA A 391 -20.00 4.71 7.64
N HIS A 392 -20.42 5.69 6.79
CA HIS A 392 -21.62 6.51 6.98
C HIS A 392 -22.78 6.14 6.06
N LYS A 393 -22.73 4.98 5.37
CA LYS A 393 -23.73 4.54 4.39
C LYS A 393 -24.06 5.64 3.36
N THR A 394 -23.02 6.32 2.88
CA THR A 394 -23.10 7.49 2.02
C THR A 394 -22.42 7.20 0.69
N GLN A 395 -23.10 7.50 -0.40
CA GLN A 395 -22.47 7.56 -1.71
C GLN A 395 -21.69 8.87 -1.84
N VAL A 396 -20.37 8.78 -1.95
CA VAL A 396 -19.50 9.95 -2.13
C VAL A 396 -19.21 10.15 -3.62
N ARG A 397 -19.67 11.26 -4.19
CA ARG A 397 -19.36 11.65 -5.56
C ARG A 397 -18.16 12.60 -5.55
N VAL A 398 -17.00 12.09 -5.94
CA VAL A 398 -15.78 12.89 -6.01
C VAL A 398 -15.65 13.52 -7.39
N GLN A 399 -15.59 14.86 -7.43
CA GLN A 399 -15.32 15.59 -8.67
C GLN A 399 -13.91 16.20 -8.63
N PRO A 400 -13.01 15.75 -9.52
CA PRO A 400 -11.69 16.36 -9.64
C PRO A 400 -11.78 17.72 -10.33
N ILE A 401 -11.10 18.72 -9.75
CA ILE A 401 -11.00 20.09 -10.27
C ILE A 401 -9.50 20.45 -10.33
N LYS A 402 -9.05 20.96 -11.46
CA LYS A 402 -7.69 21.48 -11.57
C LYS A 402 -7.55 22.76 -10.75
N SER A 403 -6.50 22.84 -9.96
CA SER A 403 -6.23 24.06 -9.19
C SER A 403 -6.01 25.28 -10.08
N GLU A 404 -5.45 25.11 -11.29
CA GLU A 404 -5.30 26.18 -12.27
C GLU A 404 -6.64 26.67 -12.86
N ASP A 405 -7.68 25.85 -12.83
CA ASP A 405 -9.03 26.29 -13.25
C ASP A 405 -9.65 27.20 -12.18
N ILE A 406 -9.35 26.97 -10.89
CA ILE A 406 -9.75 27.88 -9.79
C ILE A 406 -9.11 29.26 -9.99
N GLU A 407 -7.78 29.33 -10.27
CA GLU A 407 -7.08 30.60 -10.54
C GLU A 407 -7.70 31.37 -11.72
N ARG A 408 -8.23 30.67 -12.72
CA ARG A 408 -8.78 31.28 -13.93
C ARG A 408 -10.25 31.69 -13.78
N GLU A 409 -11.05 30.90 -13.10
CA GLU A 409 -12.52 31.00 -13.09
C GLU A 409 -13.12 31.41 -11.75
N GLY A 410 -12.31 31.36 -10.68
CA GLY A 410 -12.70 31.69 -9.31
C GLY A 410 -13.30 30.50 -8.55
N ALA A 411 -13.02 30.45 -7.26
CA ALA A 411 -13.47 29.38 -6.38
C ALA A 411 -15.01 29.37 -6.20
N GLU A 412 -15.65 30.54 -6.10
CA GLU A 412 -17.10 30.65 -5.95
C GLU A 412 -17.85 29.95 -7.09
N ARG A 413 -17.38 30.13 -8.33
CA ARG A 413 -18.02 29.54 -9.51
C ARG A 413 -17.90 28.02 -9.54
N LEU A 414 -16.73 27.50 -9.13
CA LEU A 414 -16.40 26.09 -9.28
C LEU A 414 -16.74 25.24 -8.06
N LEU A 415 -16.90 25.86 -6.88
CA LEU A 415 -17.05 25.12 -5.62
C LEU A 415 -18.39 25.33 -4.90
N ALA A 416 -19.23 26.31 -5.32
CA ALA A 416 -20.43 26.66 -4.57
C ALA A 416 -21.46 25.53 -4.38
N GLY A 417 -21.44 24.51 -5.25
CA GLY A 417 -22.42 23.41 -5.23
C GLY A 417 -21.93 22.14 -4.49
N PHE A 418 -20.77 22.17 -3.86
CA PHE A 418 -20.22 21.00 -3.19
C PHE A 418 -20.54 20.95 -1.69
N ASP A 419 -20.61 19.72 -1.16
CA ASP A 419 -20.84 19.44 0.26
C ASP A 419 -19.53 19.37 1.05
N GLY A 420 -18.40 19.17 0.36
CA GLY A 420 -17.08 19.13 0.97
C GLY A 420 -15.95 19.39 -0.03
N LEU A 421 -14.78 19.71 0.50
CA LEU A 421 -13.54 19.98 -0.25
C LEU A 421 -12.38 19.16 0.30
N ILE A 422 -11.60 18.56 -0.58
CA ILE A 422 -10.30 17.99 -0.25
C ILE A 422 -9.20 18.61 -1.13
N VAL A 423 -8.09 19.01 -0.49
CA VAL A 423 -6.88 19.48 -1.19
C VAL A 423 -5.75 18.50 -0.88
N PRO A 424 -5.33 17.70 -1.86
CA PRO A 424 -4.36 16.63 -1.68
C PRO A 424 -2.92 17.15 -1.61
N GLY A 425 -2.01 16.24 -1.25
CA GLY A 425 -0.58 16.41 -1.37
C GLY A 425 -0.11 16.68 -2.80
N GLY A 426 1.13 17.10 -2.93
CA GLY A 426 1.78 17.38 -4.22
C GLY A 426 3.08 18.13 -4.04
N PHE A 427 3.82 18.31 -5.13
CA PHE A 427 5.10 19.02 -5.17
C PHE A 427 5.12 20.06 -6.27
N GLY A 428 5.88 21.15 -6.07
CA GLY A 428 6.13 22.21 -7.05
C GLY A 428 5.04 23.27 -7.12
N GLU A 429 5.40 24.40 -7.67
CA GLU A 429 4.69 25.70 -7.61
C GLU A 429 3.34 25.72 -8.35
N ARG A 430 3.18 24.91 -9.41
CA ARG A 430 2.00 24.96 -10.29
C ARG A 430 0.70 24.71 -9.54
N GLY A 431 -0.26 25.64 -9.64
CA GLY A 431 -1.60 25.53 -9.07
C GLY A 431 -1.67 25.75 -7.54
N VAL A 432 -0.64 26.33 -6.92
CA VAL A 432 -0.63 26.59 -5.47
C VAL A 432 -1.63 27.69 -5.12
N GLU A 433 -1.68 28.79 -5.88
CA GLU A 433 -2.60 29.90 -5.60
C GLU A 433 -4.07 29.47 -5.74
N GLY A 434 -4.41 28.64 -6.74
CA GLY A 434 -5.75 28.10 -6.85
C GLY A 434 -6.14 27.17 -5.69
N LYS A 435 -5.18 26.45 -5.09
CA LYS A 435 -5.43 25.67 -3.87
C LYS A 435 -5.68 26.59 -2.68
N VAL A 436 -4.88 27.68 -2.52
CA VAL A 436 -5.07 28.66 -1.45
C VAL A 436 -6.45 29.32 -1.61
N GLU A 437 -6.84 29.73 -2.83
CA GLU A 437 -8.15 30.33 -3.10
C GLU A 437 -9.31 29.35 -2.79
N ALA A 438 -9.18 28.08 -3.15
CA ALA A 438 -10.17 27.06 -2.82
C ALA A 438 -10.32 26.86 -1.29
N ILE A 439 -9.21 26.93 -0.56
CA ILE A 439 -9.19 26.80 0.90
C ILE A 439 -9.78 28.06 1.55
N THR A 440 -9.46 29.27 1.05
CA THR A 440 -10.10 30.52 1.47
C THR A 440 -11.60 30.43 1.35
N PHE A 441 -12.10 29.97 0.18
CA PHE A 441 -13.52 29.75 -0.04
C PHE A 441 -14.12 28.77 0.97
N ALA A 442 -13.46 27.63 1.21
CA ALA A 442 -13.94 26.63 2.17
C ALA A 442 -14.05 27.21 3.58
N ARG A 443 -13.03 27.95 4.04
CA ARG A 443 -13.02 28.61 5.35
C ARG A 443 -14.16 29.64 5.48
N GLU A 444 -14.32 30.53 4.50
CA GLU A 444 -15.33 31.60 4.54
C GLU A 444 -16.76 31.12 4.38
N ARG A 445 -16.99 30.12 3.52
CA ARG A 445 -18.29 29.51 3.25
C ARG A 445 -18.64 28.36 4.20
N ARG A 446 -17.77 28.07 5.16
CA ARG A 446 -17.92 26.96 6.12
C ARG A 446 -18.15 25.61 5.41
N LEU A 447 -17.48 25.41 4.25
CA LEU A 447 -17.50 24.16 3.50
C LEU A 447 -16.57 23.14 4.18
N PRO A 448 -17.04 21.96 4.61
CA PRO A 448 -16.21 20.91 5.17
C PRO A 448 -14.94 20.69 4.35
N PHE A 449 -13.79 20.74 5.00
CA PHE A 449 -12.47 20.76 4.35
C PHE A 449 -11.50 19.79 5.00
N LEU A 450 -10.76 19.04 4.16
CA LEU A 450 -9.59 18.24 4.56
C LEU A 450 -8.40 18.62 3.68
N GLY A 451 -7.33 19.12 4.29
CA GLY A 451 -6.05 19.42 3.64
C GLY A 451 -5.01 18.33 3.96
N ILE A 452 -4.35 17.79 2.94
CA ILE A 452 -3.35 16.72 3.12
C ILE A 452 -1.99 17.22 2.64
N CYS A 453 -0.95 17.11 3.47
CA CYS A 453 0.44 17.45 3.16
C CYS A 453 0.56 18.89 2.58
N LEU A 454 0.73 19.05 1.28
CA LEU A 454 0.69 20.38 0.63
C LEU A 454 -0.64 21.12 0.89
N GLY A 455 -1.75 20.38 1.03
CA GLY A 455 -3.05 20.97 1.37
C GLY A 455 -3.05 21.63 2.74
N MET A 456 -2.38 21.06 3.74
CA MET A 456 -2.15 21.72 5.04
C MET A 456 -1.27 22.96 4.87
N GLN A 457 -0.18 22.86 4.12
CA GLN A 457 0.72 24.01 3.89
C GLN A 457 -0.02 25.17 3.23
N CYS A 458 -0.89 24.90 2.25
CA CYS A 458 -1.75 25.92 1.64
C CYS A 458 -2.78 26.50 2.63
N ALA A 459 -3.32 25.69 3.56
CA ALA A 459 -4.21 26.19 4.61
C ALA A 459 -3.49 27.14 5.59
N VAL A 460 -2.26 26.83 5.95
CA VAL A 460 -1.41 27.72 6.77
C VAL A 460 -1.12 29.03 6.03
N ILE A 461 -0.86 28.98 4.73
CA ILE A 461 -0.66 30.18 3.88
C ILE A 461 -1.94 31.02 3.82
N ASP A 462 -3.11 30.40 3.64
CA ASP A 462 -4.41 31.11 3.65
C ASP A 462 -4.63 31.87 4.96
N VAL A 463 -4.49 31.19 6.11
CA VAL A 463 -4.67 31.81 7.42
C VAL A 463 -3.64 32.91 7.66
N ALA A 464 -2.39 32.71 7.24
CA ALA A 464 -1.36 33.71 7.37
C ALA A 464 -1.69 35.00 6.59
N ARG A 465 -2.11 34.85 5.34
CA ARG A 465 -2.44 36.00 4.46
C ARG A 465 -3.75 36.68 4.89
N ASN A 466 -4.81 35.90 5.05
CA ASN A 466 -6.17 36.43 5.14
C ASN A 466 -6.67 36.63 6.57
N CYS A 467 -6.05 36.01 7.58
CA CYS A 467 -6.45 36.15 8.98
C CYS A 467 -5.38 36.82 9.84
N ALA A 468 -4.07 36.57 9.58
CA ALA A 468 -2.98 37.14 10.36
C ALA A 468 -2.35 38.40 9.74
N GLY A 469 -2.80 38.85 8.55
CA GLY A 469 -2.32 40.07 7.88
C GLY A 469 -0.90 39.98 7.32
N LEU A 470 -0.42 38.76 7.02
CA LEU A 470 0.89 38.51 6.41
C LEU A 470 0.73 38.37 4.90
N GLU A 471 0.44 39.46 4.18
CA GLU A 471 -0.02 39.47 2.77
C GLU A 471 0.88 38.64 1.82
N ASP A 472 2.21 38.64 2.02
CA ASP A 472 3.17 37.90 1.19
C ASP A 472 3.62 36.55 1.82
N ALA A 473 2.88 36.02 2.78
CA ALA A 473 3.21 34.74 3.41
C ALA A 473 3.20 33.61 2.38
N HIS A 474 4.24 32.75 2.41
CA HIS A 474 4.40 31.66 1.46
C HIS A 474 5.27 30.52 2.00
N SER A 475 5.37 29.45 1.20
CA SER A 475 6.38 28.39 1.38
C SER A 475 7.70 28.79 0.69
N THR A 476 8.83 28.50 1.33
CA THR A 476 10.16 28.64 0.71
C THR A 476 10.41 27.64 -0.42
N GLU A 477 9.53 26.65 -0.62
CA GLU A 477 9.53 25.78 -1.79
C GLU A 477 9.23 26.57 -3.07
N PHE A 478 8.27 27.50 -3.01
CA PHE A 478 7.73 28.22 -4.16
C PHE A 478 8.25 29.65 -4.24
N ALA A 479 8.36 30.34 -3.10
CA ALA A 479 8.84 31.71 -2.99
C ALA A 479 10.05 31.76 -2.05
N LYS A 480 11.24 31.52 -2.59
CA LYS A 480 12.50 31.43 -1.81
C LYS A 480 12.81 32.68 -0.96
N ASN A 481 12.34 33.85 -1.41
CA ASN A 481 12.63 35.16 -0.78
C ASN A 481 11.36 35.77 -0.16
N THR A 482 10.34 34.98 0.17
CA THR A 482 9.17 35.53 0.87
C THR A 482 9.56 36.19 2.18
N PRO A 483 9.00 37.38 2.52
CA PRO A 483 9.25 38.01 3.81
C PRO A 483 8.65 37.23 4.98
N HIS A 484 7.65 36.39 4.71
CA HIS A 484 6.93 35.59 5.70
C HIS A 484 6.94 34.11 5.32
N PRO A 485 8.08 33.38 5.52
CA PRO A 485 8.21 31.97 5.23
C PRO A 485 7.45 31.12 6.29
N VAL A 486 6.12 31.09 6.21
CA VAL A 486 5.26 30.34 7.14
C VAL A 486 5.40 28.82 6.98
N ILE A 487 5.87 28.40 5.80
CA ILE A 487 6.31 27.03 5.50
C ILE A 487 7.77 27.10 5.06
N CYS A 488 8.63 26.29 5.66
CA CYS A 488 10.07 26.29 5.39
C CYS A 488 10.64 24.88 5.25
N LEU A 489 11.82 24.81 4.64
CA LEU A 489 12.57 23.56 4.54
C LEU A 489 13.01 23.12 5.94
N MET A 490 12.86 21.85 6.26
CA MET A 490 13.37 21.24 7.49
C MET A 490 14.90 21.38 7.56
N ASP A 491 15.44 21.59 8.76
CA ASP A 491 16.88 21.73 8.97
C ASP A 491 17.65 20.48 8.49
N GLU A 492 17.10 19.29 8.70
CA GLU A 492 17.66 18.01 8.25
C GLU A 492 17.66 17.85 6.72
N GLN A 493 16.86 18.61 6.01
CA GLN A 493 16.76 18.60 4.55
C GLN A 493 17.72 19.59 3.87
N GLN A 494 18.47 20.39 4.65
CA GLN A 494 19.45 21.32 4.12
C GLN A 494 20.66 20.56 3.57
N GLY A 495 21.01 20.83 2.29
CA GLY A 495 22.17 20.23 1.63
C GLY A 495 21.96 18.83 1.08
N VAL A 496 20.73 18.28 1.10
CA VAL A 496 20.39 16.98 0.49
C VAL A 496 20.51 17.08 -1.03
N VAL A 497 21.42 16.29 -1.62
CA VAL A 497 21.68 16.20 -3.06
C VAL A 497 20.79 15.13 -3.70
N ASP A 498 20.78 13.95 -3.13
CA ASP A 498 19.96 12.82 -3.62
C ASP A 498 18.50 13.04 -3.21
N LYS A 499 17.59 12.94 -4.19
CA LYS A 499 16.16 13.25 -3.98
C LYS A 499 15.32 12.04 -3.59
N GLY A 500 15.69 10.82 -4.03
CA GLY A 500 14.97 9.59 -3.70
C GLY A 500 15.22 9.16 -2.24
N GLY A 501 14.18 8.72 -1.54
CA GLY A 501 14.26 8.14 -0.21
C GLY A 501 14.81 9.05 0.91
N THR A 502 14.85 10.37 0.69
CA THR A 502 15.49 11.33 1.62
C THR A 502 14.54 12.35 2.26
N MET A 503 13.23 12.24 1.99
CA MET A 503 12.19 13.02 2.66
C MET A 503 11.98 12.53 4.09
N ARG A 504 11.17 13.25 4.88
CA ARG A 504 10.57 12.67 6.08
C ARG A 504 9.53 11.66 5.63
N LEU A 505 9.82 10.38 5.86
CA LEU A 505 9.08 9.24 5.31
C LEU A 505 8.58 8.31 6.40
N GLY A 506 7.45 7.64 6.12
CA GLY A 506 6.91 6.57 6.95
C GLY A 506 6.16 7.04 8.19
N ALA A 507 5.86 6.08 9.05
CA ALA A 507 5.04 6.29 10.23
C ALA A 507 5.78 7.12 11.29
N GLN A 508 5.16 8.21 11.71
CA GLN A 508 5.65 9.10 12.75
C GLN A 508 4.56 9.27 13.82
N ALA A 509 4.98 9.37 15.07
CA ALA A 509 4.06 9.62 16.17
C ALA A 509 3.60 11.09 16.17
N CYS A 510 2.30 11.29 16.46
CA CYS A 510 1.70 12.60 16.63
C CYS A 510 0.88 12.62 17.92
N VAL A 511 1.07 13.63 18.76
CA VAL A 511 0.32 13.88 19.99
C VAL A 511 -0.81 14.86 19.69
N LEU A 512 -2.05 14.45 19.98
CA LEU A 512 -3.25 15.23 19.72
C LEU A 512 -3.57 16.15 20.90
N ALA A 513 -4.02 17.37 20.59
CA ALA A 513 -4.48 18.32 21.59
C ALA A 513 -5.92 18.00 22.00
N ASP A 514 -6.19 18.02 23.31
CA ASP A 514 -7.52 17.76 23.87
C ASP A 514 -8.56 18.77 23.35
N GLY A 515 -9.77 18.29 23.10
CA GLY A 515 -10.92 19.12 22.68
C GLY A 515 -10.91 19.52 21.20
N THR A 516 -9.98 19.00 20.41
CA THR A 516 -9.94 19.20 18.96
C THR A 516 -10.82 18.19 18.21
N LYS A 517 -11.20 18.53 16.96
CA LYS A 517 -11.99 17.64 16.10
C LYS A 517 -11.22 16.37 15.75
N SER A 518 -9.90 16.52 15.51
CA SER A 518 -9.03 15.38 15.24
C SER A 518 -8.96 14.45 16.44
N ALA A 519 -8.76 14.96 17.67
CA ALA A 519 -8.74 14.14 18.87
C ALA A 519 -10.07 13.39 19.07
N ALA A 520 -11.20 14.05 18.81
CA ALA A 520 -12.53 13.44 18.89
C ALA A 520 -12.72 12.35 17.81
N ALA A 521 -12.24 12.58 16.58
CA ALA A 521 -12.35 11.63 15.48
C ALA A 521 -11.50 10.37 15.71
N TYR A 522 -10.25 10.52 16.17
CA TYR A 522 -9.37 9.38 16.46
C TYR A 522 -9.73 8.64 17.75
N GLY A 523 -10.33 9.34 18.73
CA GLY A 523 -10.61 8.78 20.06
C GLY A 523 -9.34 8.39 20.82
N ALA A 524 -8.21 9.00 20.53
CA ALA A 524 -6.88 8.70 21.08
C ALA A 524 -6.12 10.00 21.37
N THR A 525 -5.12 9.93 22.24
CA THR A 525 -4.23 11.07 22.56
C THR A 525 -2.92 11.05 21.75
N THR A 526 -2.56 9.90 21.22
CA THR A 526 -1.36 9.72 20.40
C THR A 526 -1.71 8.80 19.22
N ILE A 527 -1.30 9.21 18.04
CA ILE A 527 -1.50 8.48 16.80
C ILE A 527 -0.17 8.27 16.09
N SER A 528 -0.17 7.43 15.07
CA SER A 528 1.00 7.21 14.22
C SER A 528 0.55 7.26 12.76
N GLU A 529 1.11 8.18 11.98
CA GLU A 529 0.69 8.44 10.60
C GLU A 529 1.87 8.51 9.64
N ARG A 530 1.64 8.23 8.35
CA ARG A 530 2.68 8.14 7.32
C ARG A 530 2.96 9.50 6.70
N HIS A 531 4.22 9.86 6.63
CA HIS A 531 4.72 11.12 6.08
C HIS A 531 5.43 10.93 4.74
N ARG A 532 5.40 11.98 3.90
CA ARG A 532 6.14 12.09 2.65
C ARG A 532 6.32 13.55 2.27
N HIS A 533 7.23 14.26 2.92
CA HIS A 533 7.45 15.69 2.66
C HIS A 533 8.83 16.19 3.11
N ARG A 534 9.24 17.39 2.62
CA ARG A 534 10.50 18.08 2.97
C ARG A 534 10.26 19.39 3.70
N TYR A 535 9.12 20.02 3.44
CA TYR A 535 8.76 21.33 3.98
C TYR A 535 7.76 21.17 5.10
N GLU A 536 7.86 22.06 6.08
CA GLU A 536 7.09 22.01 7.31
C GLU A 536 6.58 23.38 7.73
N PHE A 537 5.59 23.40 8.62
CA PHE A 537 5.15 24.58 9.33
C PHE A 537 6.32 25.24 10.06
N ASN A 538 6.54 26.57 9.84
CA ASN A 538 7.59 27.30 10.50
C ASN A 538 7.17 27.71 11.93
N PRO A 539 7.78 27.15 12.99
CA PRO A 539 7.35 27.38 14.37
C PRO A 539 7.47 28.85 14.82
N LYS A 540 8.25 29.68 14.11
CA LYS A 540 8.36 31.12 14.39
C LYS A 540 7.02 31.86 14.24
N TYR A 541 6.12 31.36 13.41
CA TYR A 541 4.81 31.96 13.17
C TYR A 541 3.68 31.36 14.01
N ARG A 542 3.95 30.34 14.83
CA ARG A 542 2.95 29.61 15.59
C ARG A 542 2.04 30.56 16.40
N SER A 543 2.62 31.37 17.28
CA SER A 543 1.83 32.23 18.17
C SER A 543 0.99 33.27 17.41
N GLN A 544 1.51 33.79 16.27
CA GLN A 544 0.78 34.76 15.44
C GLN A 544 -0.42 34.10 14.74
N LEU A 545 -0.25 32.89 14.24
CA LEU A 545 -1.31 32.14 13.56
C LEU A 545 -2.36 31.62 14.56
N GLU A 546 -1.96 31.21 15.77
CA GLU A 546 -2.90 30.85 16.83
C GLU A 546 -3.77 32.06 17.25
N GLN A 547 -3.20 33.27 17.34
CA GLN A 547 -3.95 34.51 17.58
C GLN A 547 -4.92 34.85 16.43
N ALA A 548 -4.62 34.42 15.21
CA ALA A 548 -5.47 34.57 14.04
C ALA A 548 -6.57 33.47 13.94
N GLY A 549 -6.68 32.57 14.92
CA GLY A 549 -7.72 31.55 15.01
C GLY A 549 -7.31 30.16 14.51
N LEU A 550 -6.05 29.95 14.14
CA LEU A 550 -5.55 28.62 13.80
C LEU A 550 -5.33 27.82 15.09
N VAL A 551 -5.86 26.60 15.16
CA VAL A 551 -5.67 25.70 16.28
C VAL A 551 -4.60 24.67 15.91
N ILE A 552 -3.54 24.54 16.71
CA ILE A 552 -2.58 23.45 16.60
C ILE A 552 -3.16 22.21 17.27
N ALA A 553 -3.73 21.33 16.47
CA ALA A 553 -4.45 20.15 16.94
C ALA A 553 -3.58 18.91 17.10
N GLY A 554 -2.38 18.89 16.48
CA GLY A 554 -1.44 17.79 16.62
C GLY A 554 0.00 18.24 16.45
N THR A 555 0.92 17.64 17.21
CA THR A 555 2.37 17.93 17.14
C THR A 555 3.18 16.64 17.23
N SER A 556 4.45 16.69 16.80
CA SER A 556 5.44 15.67 17.15
C SER A 556 5.53 15.49 18.68
N PRO A 557 6.00 14.34 19.21
CA PRO A 557 6.05 14.09 20.66
C PRO A 557 6.88 15.09 21.45
N ASP A 558 7.88 15.72 20.84
CA ASP A 558 8.69 16.79 21.42
C ASP A 558 8.07 18.18 21.27
N GLY A 559 6.93 18.29 20.56
CA GLY A 559 6.22 19.54 20.30
C GLY A 559 6.86 20.46 19.28
N SER A 560 7.96 20.06 18.63
CA SER A 560 8.72 20.90 17.70
C SER A 560 8.06 21.05 16.33
N LEU A 561 7.37 20.01 15.84
CA LEU A 561 6.72 19.99 14.54
C LEU A 561 5.20 20.04 14.68
N VAL A 562 4.55 20.79 13.79
CA VAL A 562 3.09 20.89 13.71
C VAL A 562 2.59 19.89 12.68
N GLU A 563 1.78 18.92 13.13
CA GLU A 563 1.29 17.82 12.32
C GLU A 563 -0.17 18.00 11.87
N ILE A 564 -0.98 18.69 12.69
CA ILE A 564 -2.40 18.92 12.43
C ILE A 564 -2.77 20.34 12.80
N VAL A 565 -3.51 21.01 11.92
CA VAL A 565 -4.11 22.31 12.17
C VAL A 565 -5.62 22.26 11.93
N GLU A 566 -6.37 23.05 12.71
CA GLU A 566 -7.83 23.16 12.63
C GLU A 566 -8.29 24.61 12.75
N MET A 567 -9.54 24.88 12.35
CA MET A 567 -10.29 26.09 12.72
C MET A 567 -11.41 25.71 13.69
N ALA A 568 -11.39 26.27 14.92
CA ALA A 568 -12.28 25.88 16.02
C ALA A 568 -13.76 26.03 15.66
N ASP A 569 -14.14 27.19 15.11
CA ASP A 569 -15.53 27.55 14.82
C ASP A 569 -16.05 26.99 13.49
N HIS A 570 -15.23 26.26 12.74
CA HIS A 570 -15.63 25.65 11.47
C HIS A 570 -16.25 24.26 11.70
N PRO A 571 -17.31 23.84 10.95
CA PRO A 571 -17.91 22.51 11.13
C PRO A 571 -16.86 21.39 10.97
N TRP A 572 -16.04 21.44 9.93
CA TRP A 572 -14.92 20.55 9.69
C TRP A 572 -13.86 21.28 8.85
N PHE A 573 -12.84 21.82 9.47
CA PHE A 573 -11.67 22.37 8.80
C PHE A 573 -10.46 21.75 9.48
N VAL A 574 -9.95 20.68 8.87
CA VAL A 574 -8.84 19.90 9.38
C VAL A 574 -7.79 19.79 8.28
N ALA A 575 -6.54 20.06 8.62
CA ALA A 575 -5.45 19.87 7.68
C ALA A 575 -4.25 19.23 8.36
N VAL A 576 -3.62 18.28 7.66
CA VAL A 576 -2.59 17.39 8.21
C VAL A 576 -1.36 17.35 7.34
N GLN A 577 -0.16 17.27 7.94
CA GLN A 577 1.11 17.19 7.23
C GLN A 577 1.38 15.77 6.70
N PHE A 578 0.84 14.76 7.34
CA PHE A 578 0.93 13.36 6.94
C PHE A 578 -0.12 12.98 5.89
N HIS A 579 -0.11 11.72 5.48
CA HIS A 579 -0.95 11.13 4.44
C HIS A 579 -1.93 10.09 5.02
N PRO A 580 -3.09 10.51 5.54
CA PRO A 580 -4.07 9.61 6.18
C PRO A 580 -4.69 8.62 5.19
N GLU A 581 -4.69 8.95 3.89
CA GLU A 581 -5.22 8.09 2.82
C GLU A 581 -4.54 6.73 2.75
N PHE A 582 -3.25 6.63 3.13
CA PHE A 582 -2.51 5.38 3.08
C PHE A 582 -2.90 4.38 4.17
N LYS A 583 -3.58 4.82 5.23
CA LYS A 583 -4.00 3.95 6.34
C LYS A 583 -5.49 3.61 6.31
N SER A 584 -6.24 4.12 5.34
CA SER A 584 -7.67 3.86 5.22
C SER A 584 -7.93 2.48 4.63
N LYS A 585 -8.84 1.71 5.24
CA LYS A 585 -9.29 0.41 4.77
C LYS A 585 -10.80 0.38 4.57
N PRO A 586 -11.33 -0.47 3.69
CA PRO A 586 -12.77 -0.55 3.45
C PRO A 586 -13.57 -1.02 4.68
N THR A 587 -12.94 -1.83 5.53
CA THR A 587 -13.52 -2.31 6.80
C THR A 587 -13.19 -1.41 8.00
N ALA A 588 -12.27 -0.45 7.83
CA ALA A 588 -11.82 0.49 8.88
C ALA A 588 -11.46 1.84 8.24
N ALA A 589 -12.48 2.64 7.93
CA ALA A 589 -12.30 3.96 7.34
C ALA A 589 -11.41 4.84 8.24
N HIS A 590 -10.48 5.55 7.62
CA HIS A 590 -9.63 6.48 8.38
C HIS A 590 -10.47 7.59 9.02
N PRO A 591 -10.26 7.92 10.32
CA PRO A 591 -11.11 8.84 11.08
C PRO A 591 -11.31 10.21 10.43
N LEU A 592 -10.27 10.77 9.81
CA LEU A 592 -10.34 12.10 9.19
C LEU A 592 -11.18 12.11 7.90
N PHE A 593 -11.17 11.02 7.14
CA PHE A 593 -12.04 10.87 5.96
C PHE A 593 -13.48 10.61 6.38
N ALA A 594 -13.70 9.77 7.38
CA ALA A 594 -15.02 9.55 7.96
C ALA A 594 -15.60 10.87 8.51
N GLY A 595 -14.80 11.67 9.24
CA GLY A 595 -15.23 12.99 9.76
C GLY A 595 -15.57 13.99 8.65
N LEU A 596 -14.79 14.03 7.55
CA LEU A 596 -15.12 14.88 6.39
C LEU A 596 -16.47 14.49 5.77
N VAL A 597 -16.70 13.18 5.56
CA VAL A 597 -17.96 12.68 4.97
C VAL A 597 -19.13 12.95 5.91
N ALA A 598 -19.00 12.74 7.22
CA ALA A 598 -20.04 13.06 8.19
C ALA A 598 -20.44 14.55 8.14
N ALA A 599 -19.45 15.44 8.15
CA ALA A 599 -19.71 16.89 8.06
C ALA A 599 -20.33 17.30 6.70
N ALA A 600 -19.96 16.62 5.61
CA ALA A 600 -20.56 16.82 4.30
C ALA A 600 -22.04 16.40 4.29
N VAL A 601 -22.40 15.28 4.92
CA VAL A 601 -23.78 14.81 5.07
C VAL A 601 -24.61 15.82 5.87
N GLU A 602 -24.09 16.33 7.01
CA GLU A 602 -24.76 17.34 7.82
C GLU A 602 -25.00 18.64 7.01
N ARG A 603 -24.00 19.10 6.23
CA ARG A 603 -24.13 20.26 5.37
C ARG A 603 -25.19 20.06 4.30
N HIS A 604 -25.17 18.91 3.63
CA HIS A 604 -26.12 18.56 2.57
C HIS A 604 -27.57 18.59 3.10
N ALA A 605 -27.81 17.97 4.26
CA ALA A 605 -29.13 17.96 4.93
C ALA A 605 -29.60 19.38 5.31
N GLY A 606 -28.68 20.23 5.81
CA GLY A 606 -28.98 21.64 6.12
C GLY A 606 -29.30 22.50 4.87
N SER A 607 -28.66 22.22 3.74
CA SER A 607 -28.88 22.90 2.48
C SER A 607 -30.23 22.52 1.84
N ALA A 608 -30.67 21.28 1.94
CA ALA A 608 -31.94 20.80 1.46
C ALA A 608 -33.13 21.50 2.18
N TRP A 609 -32.99 21.76 3.49
CA TRP A 609 -34.00 22.47 4.29
C TRP A 609 -34.20 23.94 3.89
N VAL A 610 -33.12 24.59 3.42
CA VAL A 610 -33.16 25.99 2.96
C VAL A 610 -33.75 26.11 1.55
N ALA A 611 -33.64 25.07 0.72
CA ALA A 611 -34.19 25.06 -0.64
C ALA A 611 -35.72 24.76 -0.69
N GLU A 612 -36.27 24.12 0.36
CA GLU A 612 -37.70 23.83 0.52
C GLU A 612 -38.49 24.93 1.28
N ALA A 613 -37.81 25.89 1.88
CA ALA A 613 -38.39 27.04 2.59
C ALA A 613 -38.40 28.31 1.70
#